data_64f0851c94b4bfd87d30b4849042ab61
#
_entry.id   64f0851c94b4bfd87d30b4849042ab61
#
_cell.length_a   1.000
_cell.length_b   1.000
_cell.length_c   1.000
_cell.angle_alpha   90.00
_cell.angle_beta   90.00
_cell.angle_gamma   90.00
#
_symmetry.space_group_name_H-M   'P 1'
#
loop_
_entity.id
_entity.type
_entity.pdbx_description
1 polymer ?
#
loop_
_entity_poly.entity_id
_entity_poly.type
_entity_poly.pdbx_seq_one_letter_code
_entity_poly.pdbx_strand_id
1 'polypeptide(L)'
;MKIAVGCDHGGLELKNAIKDHLLKLGHNVEDFGTFTKDSVHYPIYALKVAKSVSTKETDFGVLVCTSGEGVCIVANKVRGVRCGIGYNDDVTRLMRQHNNANIIAFGQAFISVDDAMKRVDIFLKTSFDGGRHQIRVDMIDKI
;
A
#
# COMPACT_ATOMS: atom_id res chain seq x y z
N MET A 1 10.87 7.29 -7.08
CA MET A 1 9.56 6.68 -7.42
C MET A 1 8.47 7.64 -7.01
N LYS A 2 7.32 7.57 -7.66
CA LYS A 2 6.10 8.29 -7.28
C LYS A 2 5.18 7.35 -6.50
N ILE A 3 4.83 7.70 -5.27
CA ILE A 3 4.12 6.81 -4.35
C ILE A 3 2.83 7.48 -3.88
N ALA A 4 1.71 6.78 -4.03
CA ALA A 4 0.42 7.20 -3.51
C ALA A 4 0.29 6.80 -2.04
N VAL A 5 -0.21 7.67 -1.18
CA VAL A 5 -0.56 7.33 0.20
C VAL A 5 -2.00 7.71 0.50
N GLY A 6 -2.69 6.92 1.30
CA GLY A 6 -4.06 7.21 1.71
C GLY A 6 -4.45 6.47 2.98
N CYS A 7 -5.40 7.03 3.72
CA CYS A 7 -5.93 6.44 4.94
C CYS A 7 -7.35 6.93 5.24
N ASP A 8 -8.02 6.28 6.19
CA ASP A 8 -9.13 6.86 6.91
C ASP A 8 -8.67 7.53 8.20
N HIS A 9 -9.62 8.00 9.03
CA HIS A 9 -9.32 8.64 10.31
C HIS A 9 -8.55 7.74 11.29
N GLY A 10 -8.71 6.41 11.21
CA GLY A 10 -8.00 5.44 12.04
C GLY A 10 -6.56 5.17 11.62
N GLY A 11 -6.13 5.66 10.46
CA GLY A 11 -4.78 5.48 9.93
C GLY A 11 -3.97 6.77 9.76
N LEU A 12 -4.49 7.91 10.19
CA LEU A 12 -3.93 9.22 9.87
C LEU A 12 -2.49 9.43 10.38
N GLU A 13 -2.22 9.05 11.62
CA GLU A 13 -0.91 9.26 12.24
C GLU A 13 0.17 8.41 11.55
N LEU A 14 -0.14 7.14 11.32
CA LEU A 14 0.79 6.23 10.64
C LEU A 14 1.00 6.62 9.18
N LYS A 15 -0.07 7.00 8.44
CA LYS A 15 0.08 7.50 7.06
C LYS A 15 0.99 8.72 7.01
N ASN A 16 0.84 9.68 7.92
CA ASN A 16 1.68 10.87 7.96
C ASN A 16 3.15 10.53 8.26
N ALA A 17 3.40 9.64 9.21
CA ALA A 17 4.77 9.18 9.51
C ALA A 17 5.42 8.48 8.29
N ILE A 18 4.68 7.61 7.60
CA ILE A 18 5.16 6.95 6.38
C ILE A 18 5.42 7.99 5.27
N LYS A 19 4.52 8.95 5.06
CA LYS A 19 4.70 10.01 4.09
C LYS A 19 5.99 10.78 4.34
N ASP A 20 6.22 11.22 5.58
CA ASP A 20 7.43 11.98 5.95
C ASP A 20 8.70 11.14 5.74
N HIS A 21 8.67 9.86 6.06
CA HIS A 21 9.75 8.91 5.79
C HIS A 21 10.07 8.81 4.30
N LEU A 22 9.04 8.63 3.46
CA LEU A 22 9.20 8.54 2.00
C LEU A 22 9.76 9.83 1.39
N LEU A 23 9.33 11.00 1.85
CA LEU A 23 9.84 12.29 1.42
C LEU A 23 11.32 12.46 1.80
N LYS A 24 11.73 12.06 3.01
CA LYS A 24 13.14 12.07 3.45
C LYS A 24 14.03 11.17 2.59
N LEU A 25 13.49 10.07 2.07
CA LEU A 25 14.19 9.17 1.15
C LEU A 25 14.24 9.70 -0.30
N GLY A 26 13.68 10.87 -0.57
CA GLY A 26 13.70 11.51 -1.89
C GLY A 26 12.62 11.01 -2.86
N HIS A 27 11.59 10.30 -2.35
CA HIS A 27 10.45 9.90 -3.18
C HIS A 27 9.48 11.07 -3.41
N ASN A 28 8.76 11.03 -4.54
CA ASN A 28 7.62 11.90 -4.78
C ASN A 28 6.37 11.25 -4.19
N VAL A 29 5.69 11.93 -3.28
CA VAL A 29 4.53 11.37 -2.57
C VAL A 29 3.27 12.15 -2.93
N GLU A 30 2.26 11.41 -3.40
CA GLU A 30 0.91 11.92 -3.64
C GLU A 30 -0.02 11.47 -2.51
N ASP A 31 -0.47 12.42 -1.70
CA ASP A 31 -1.29 12.16 -0.52
C ASP A 31 -2.78 12.38 -0.84
N PHE A 32 -3.54 11.30 -0.87
CA PHE A 32 -4.98 11.31 -1.15
C PHE A 32 -5.86 11.50 0.10
N GLY A 33 -5.25 11.68 1.28
CA GLY A 33 -5.97 11.87 2.56
C GLY A 33 -6.38 10.51 3.20
N THR A 34 -7.19 10.56 4.29
CA THR A 34 -7.74 11.81 4.85
C THR A 34 -6.68 12.69 5.49
N PHE A 35 -7.07 13.91 5.85
CA PHE A 35 -6.14 14.89 6.44
C PHE A 35 -6.56 15.30 7.86
N THR A 36 -7.68 14.80 8.35
CA THR A 36 -8.22 15.08 9.69
C THR A 36 -8.61 13.80 10.40
N LYS A 37 -8.83 13.90 11.72
CA LYS A 37 -9.33 12.79 12.55
C LYS A 37 -10.85 12.63 12.53
N ASP A 38 -11.55 13.46 11.75
CA ASP A 38 -13.00 13.34 11.59
C ASP A 38 -13.36 12.01 10.93
N SER A 39 -14.44 11.40 11.40
CA SER A 39 -14.88 10.11 10.87
C SER A 39 -15.18 10.18 9.37
N VAL A 40 -14.54 9.31 8.61
CA VAL A 40 -14.69 9.21 7.15
C VAL A 40 -14.80 7.75 6.72
N HIS A 41 -15.30 7.53 5.51
CA HIS A 41 -15.43 6.20 4.94
C HIS A 41 -14.15 5.79 4.20
N TYR A 42 -13.45 4.78 4.70
CA TYR A 42 -12.18 4.29 4.15
C TYR A 42 -12.23 3.93 2.64
N PRO A 43 -13.34 3.42 2.08
CA PRO A 43 -13.37 3.06 0.66
C PRO A 43 -13.11 4.23 -0.28
N ILE A 44 -13.48 5.44 0.10
CA ILE A 44 -13.27 6.65 -0.70
C ILE A 44 -11.77 6.87 -0.93
N TYR A 45 -10.98 6.77 0.12
CA TYR A 45 -9.53 7.02 0.08
C TYR A 45 -8.76 5.85 -0.52
N ALA A 46 -9.11 4.62 -0.13
CA ALA A 46 -8.51 3.43 -0.68
C ALA A 46 -8.69 3.34 -2.21
N LEU A 47 -9.87 3.71 -2.70
CA LEU A 47 -10.16 3.71 -4.13
C LEU A 47 -9.33 4.74 -4.91
N LYS A 48 -9.07 5.93 -4.33
CA LYS A 48 -8.20 6.94 -4.97
C LYS A 48 -6.78 6.44 -5.16
N VAL A 49 -6.17 5.87 -4.11
CA VAL A 49 -4.83 5.27 -4.17
C VAL A 49 -4.80 4.13 -5.18
N ALA A 50 -5.78 3.21 -5.10
CA ALA A 50 -5.84 2.06 -5.99
C ALA A 50 -5.97 2.45 -7.48
N LYS A 51 -6.78 3.46 -7.78
CA LYS A 51 -6.91 3.98 -9.15
C LYS A 51 -5.61 4.61 -9.64
N SER A 52 -4.96 5.44 -8.83
CA SER A 52 -3.68 6.08 -9.20
C SER A 52 -2.60 5.04 -9.54
N VAL A 53 -2.52 3.95 -8.77
CA VAL A 53 -1.59 2.84 -9.06
C VAL A 53 -2.02 2.05 -10.30
N SER A 54 -3.32 1.78 -10.45
CA SER A 54 -3.85 1.03 -11.60
C SER A 54 -3.62 1.76 -12.93
N THR A 55 -3.79 3.09 -12.95
CA THR A 55 -3.55 3.94 -14.14
C THR A 55 -2.08 4.28 -14.36
N LYS A 56 -1.19 3.83 -13.46
CA LYS A 56 0.25 4.14 -13.49
C LYS A 56 0.58 5.63 -13.34
N GLU A 57 -0.30 6.40 -12.73
CA GLU A 57 -0.02 7.76 -12.28
C GLU A 57 0.98 7.75 -11.13
N THR A 58 0.95 6.69 -10.30
CA THR A 58 1.94 6.39 -9.27
C THR A 58 2.46 4.97 -9.45
N ASP A 59 3.72 4.74 -9.02
CA ASP A 59 4.40 3.45 -9.15
C ASP A 59 3.88 2.43 -8.12
N PHE A 60 3.66 2.90 -6.89
CA PHE A 60 3.24 2.10 -5.74
C PHE A 60 2.23 2.86 -4.87
N GLY A 61 1.52 2.11 -4.03
CA GLY A 61 0.61 2.67 -3.05
C GLY A 61 0.86 2.17 -1.62
N VAL A 62 0.55 3.02 -0.66
CA VAL A 62 0.50 2.68 0.77
C VAL A 62 -0.87 3.08 1.32
N LEU A 63 -1.55 2.14 1.95
CA LEU A 63 -2.86 2.34 2.55
C LEU A 63 -2.84 2.04 4.05
N VAL A 64 -3.52 2.87 4.82
CA VAL A 64 -3.60 2.70 6.27
C VAL A 64 -5.04 2.89 6.75
N CYS A 65 -5.51 2.00 7.61
CA CYS A 65 -6.69 2.19 8.43
C CYS A 65 -6.46 1.59 9.82
N THR A 66 -7.47 1.41 10.62
CA THR A 66 -7.31 0.82 11.96
C THR A 66 -6.72 -0.60 11.92
N SER A 67 -7.24 -1.48 11.04
CA SER A 67 -6.81 -2.88 10.90
C SER A 67 -6.00 -3.17 9.63
N GLY A 68 -6.08 -2.29 8.61
CA GLY A 68 -5.52 -2.54 7.28
C GLY A 68 -6.41 -3.37 6.36
N GLU A 69 -7.38 -4.10 6.91
CA GLU A 69 -8.21 -5.05 6.16
C GLU A 69 -9.14 -4.36 5.16
N GLY A 70 -9.93 -3.38 5.62
CA GLY A 70 -10.93 -2.73 4.78
C GLY A 70 -10.31 -2.03 3.57
N VAL A 71 -9.22 -1.30 3.77
CA VAL A 71 -8.51 -0.61 2.66
C VAL A 71 -7.86 -1.60 1.69
N CYS A 72 -7.37 -2.75 2.20
CA CYS A 72 -6.82 -3.83 1.38
C CYS A 72 -7.91 -4.48 0.50
N ILE A 73 -9.06 -4.79 1.09
CA ILE A 73 -10.21 -5.37 0.35
C ILE A 73 -10.64 -4.45 -0.79
N VAL A 74 -10.82 -3.15 -0.49
CA VAL A 74 -11.23 -2.17 -1.51
C VAL A 74 -10.19 -2.05 -2.62
N ALA A 75 -8.92 -1.95 -2.28
CA ALA A 75 -7.85 -1.81 -3.26
C ALA A 75 -7.85 -2.99 -4.25
N ASN A 76 -8.02 -4.21 -3.76
CA ASN A 76 -8.06 -5.42 -4.58
C ASN A 76 -9.30 -5.56 -5.47
N LYS A 77 -10.31 -4.70 -5.33
CA LYS A 77 -11.44 -4.60 -6.28
C LYS A 77 -11.09 -3.83 -7.54
N VAL A 78 -9.96 -3.14 -7.56
CA VAL A 78 -9.52 -2.38 -8.74
C VAL A 78 -8.62 -3.26 -9.60
N ARG A 79 -8.98 -3.41 -10.88
CA ARG A 79 -8.21 -4.24 -11.82
C ARG A 79 -6.76 -3.75 -11.92
N GLY A 80 -5.81 -4.69 -11.94
CA GLY A 80 -4.38 -4.41 -12.00
C GLY A 80 -3.75 -4.04 -10.65
N VAL A 81 -4.56 -3.99 -9.57
CA VAL A 81 -4.08 -3.78 -8.21
C VAL A 81 -3.92 -5.13 -7.49
N ARG A 82 -2.80 -5.29 -6.82
CA ARG A 82 -2.48 -6.41 -5.94
C ARG A 82 -1.99 -5.81 -4.62
N CYS A 83 -2.91 -5.72 -3.67
CA CYS A 83 -2.66 -5.18 -2.34
C CYS A 83 -2.47 -6.31 -1.33
N GLY A 84 -1.42 -6.24 -0.53
CA GLY A 84 -1.17 -7.14 0.59
C GLY A 84 -1.00 -6.39 1.89
N ILE A 85 -1.28 -7.06 3.02
CA ILE A 85 -1.06 -6.51 4.36
C ILE A 85 0.37 -6.81 4.80
N GLY A 86 1.11 -5.77 5.18
CA GLY A 86 2.49 -5.88 5.65
C GLY A 86 2.58 -6.29 7.12
N TYR A 87 2.17 -7.51 7.48
CA TYR A 87 2.10 -7.95 8.88
C TYR A 87 3.42 -8.51 9.45
N ASN A 88 4.38 -8.86 8.61
CA ASN A 88 5.76 -9.14 9.00
C ASN A 88 6.73 -8.88 7.84
N ASP A 89 8.05 -8.91 8.13
CA ASP A 89 9.08 -8.57 7.15
C ASP A 89 9.18 -9.59 6.01
N ASP A 90 9.04 -10.88 6.32
CA ASP A 90 9.18 -11.95 5.33
C ASP A 90 8.02 -11.96 4.35
N VAL A 91 6.78 -11.83 4.86
CA VAL A 91 5.60 -11.74 3.99
C VAL A 91 5.62 -10.46 3.16
N THR A 92 6.13 -9.36 3.70
CA THR A 92 6.32 -8.11 2.94
C THR A 92 7.29 -8.31 1.77
N ARG A 93 8.36 -9.07 1.96
CA ARG A 93 9.28 -9.45 0.87
C ARG A 93 8.61 -10.38 -0.13
N LEU A 94 7.93 -11.42 0.36
CA LEU A 94 7.29 -12.41 -0.50
C LEU A 94 6.14 -11.84 -1.34
N MET A 95 5.35 -10.88 -0.82
CA MET A 95 4.29 -10.27 -1.62
C MET A 95 4.84 -9.51 -2.85
N ARG A 96 6.06 -9.00 -2.77
CA ARG A 96 6.75 -8.42 -3.92
C ARG A 96 7.31 -9.50 -4.83
N GLN A 97 8.12 -10.41 -4.27
CA GLN A 97 8.81 -11.44 -5.04
C GLN A 97 7.85 -12.37 -5.79
N HIS A 98 6.77 -12.79 -5.14
CA HIS A 98 5.87 -13.81 -5.68
C HIS A 98 4.61 -13.25 -6.32
N ASN A 99 4.05 -12.18 -5.76
CA ASN A 99 2.74 -11.65 -6.20
C ASN A 99 2.84 -10.35 -6.96
N ASN A 100 4.04 -9.77 -7.08
CA ASN A 100 4.24 -8.45 -7.66
C ASN A 100 3.25 -7.43 -7.12
N ALA A 101 3.02 -7.46 -5.78
CA ALA A 101 2.10 -6.54 -5.12
C ALA A 101 2.54 -5.10 -5.38
N ASN A 102 1.59 -4.24 -5.74
CA ASN A 102 1.86 -2.84 -6.04
C ASN A 102 1.26 -1.87 -5.02
N ILE A 103 0.51 -2.40 -4.04
CA ILE A 103 0.04 -1.66 -2.87
C ILE A 103 0.34 -2.48 -1.62
N ILE A 104 0.79 -1.81 -0.55
CA ILE A 104 0.92 -2.38 0.78
C ILE A 104 -0.04 -1.69 1.74
N ALA A 105 -0.71 -2.45 2.60
CA ALA A 105 -1.64 -1.95 3.60
C ALA A 105 -1.15 -2.22 5.03
N PHE A 106 -1.48 -1.32 5.95
CA PHE A 106 -1.16 -1.44 7.37
C PHE A 106 -2.36 -1.12 8.25
N GLY A 107 -2.43 -1.82 9.37
CA GLY A 107 -3.35 -1.50 10.47
C GLY A 107 -2.65 -0.70 11.55
N GLN A 108 -2.96 0.60 11.69
CA GLN A 108 -2.29 1.48 12.66
C GLN A 108 -2.36 0.94 14.09
N ALA A 109 -3.45 0.25 14.47
CA ALA A 109 -3.64 -0.30 15.81
C ALA A 109 -2.76 -1.52 16.11
N PHE A 110 -2.12 -2.14 15.09
CA PHE A 110 -1.45 -3.44 15.20
C PHE A 110 0.01 -3.44 14.74
N ILE A 111 0.58 -2.26 14.51
CA ILE A 111 1.96 -2.12 14.06
C ILE A 111 2.61 -0.88 14.68
N SER A 112 3.89 -0.95 15.00
CA SER A 112 4.67 0.23 15.36
C SER A 112 5.00 1.07 14.12
N VAL A 113 5.23 2.37 14.30
CA VAL A 113 5.67 3.27 13.23
C VAL A 113 6.99 2.78 12.62
N ASP A 114 7.96 2.38 13.45
CA ASP A 114 9.27 1.89 12.99
C ASP A 114 9.16 0.63 12.14
N ASP A 115 8.33 -0.33 12.55
CA ASP A 115 8.10 -1.55 11.78
C ASP A 115 7.39 -1.25 10.45
N ALA A 116 6.43 -0.34 10.44
CA ALA A 116 5.74 0.06 9.22
C ALA A 116 6.71 0.72 8.21
N MET A 117 7.55 1.67 8.67
CA MET A 117 8.56 2.31 7.83
C MET A 117 9.56 1.27 7.28
N LYS A 118 10.06 0.37 8.12
CA LYS A 118 10.93 -0.72 7.70
C LYS A 118 10.29 -1.60 6.63
N ARG A 119 9.02 -1.96 6.78
CA ARG A 119 8.31 -2.80 5.81
C ARG A 119 8.01 -2.05 4.53
N VAL A 120 7.72 -0.75 4.57
CA VAL A 120 7.65 0.07 3.36
C VAL A 120 8.97 0.03 2.60
N ASP A 121 10.12 0.15 3.29
CA ASP A 121 11.44 0.07 2.66
C ASP A 121 11.69 -1.30 2.02
N ILE A 122 11.34 -2.40 2.71
CA ILE A 122 11.42 -3.75 2.17
C ILE A 122 10.56 -3.88 0.92
N PHE A 123 9.33 -3.40 0.98
CA PHE A 123 8.38 -3.44 -0.13
C PHE A 123 8.91 -2.72 -1.37
N LEU A 124 9.42 -1.50 -1.21
CA LEU A 124 9.89 -0.68 -2.33
C LEU A 124 11.22 -1.17 -2.93
N LYS A 125 12.08 -1.82 -2.12
CA LYS A 125 13.40 -2.31 -2.56
C LYS A 125 13.37 -3.73 -3.12
N THR A 126 12.30 -4.49 -2.89
CA THR A 126 12.21 -5.88 -3.32
C THR A 126 11.67 -5.98 -4.75
N SER A 127 12.41 -6.66 -5.61
CA SER A 127 12.04 -6.91 -7.01
C SER A 127 11.08 -8.11 -7.13
N PHE A 128 10.32 -8.15 -8.20
CA PHE A 128 9.51 -9.30 -8.58
C PHE A 128 10.41 -10.39 -9.20
N ASP A 129 10.24 -11.64 -8.78
CA ASP A 129 11.07 -12.75 -9.25
C ASP A 129 10.68 -13.23 -10.67
N GLY A 130 9.47 -12.94 -11.13
CA GLY A 130 9.00 -13.37 -12.44
C GLY A 130 8.86 -14.90 -12.55
N GLY A 131 9.25 -15.47 -13.70
CA GLY A 131 9.25 -16.91 -13.92
C GLY A 131 7.87 -17.54 -13.70
N ARG A 132 7.81 -18.60 -12.90
CA ARG A 132 6.54 -19.28 -12.54
C ARG A 132 5.51 -18.38 -11.83
N HIS A 133 5.99 -17.33 -11.15
CA HIS A 133 5.11 -16.37 -10.48
C HIS A 133 4.39 -15.45 -11.46
N GLN A 134 5.01 -15.12 -12.60
CA GLN A 134 4.38 -14.30 -13.64
C GLN A 134 3.11 -14.94 -14.17
N ILE A 135 3.09 -16.24 -14.39
CA ILE A 135 1.90 -16.97 -14.87
C ILE A 135 0.73 -16.78 -13.90
N ARG A 136 0.99 -16.84 -12.58
CA ARG A 136 -0.03 -16.66 -11.54
C ARG A 136 -0.51 -15.21 -11.45
N VAL A 137 0.39 -14.26 -11.57
CA VAL A 137 0.04 -12.82 -11.61
C VAL A 137 -0.83 -12.53 -12.84
N ASP A 138 -0.50 -13.07 -13.99
CA ASP A 138 -1.30 -12.91 -15.22
C ASP A 138 -2.72 -13.51 -15.08
N MET A 139 -2.87 -14.59 -14.30
CA MET A 139 -4.18 -15.17 -13.99
C MET A 139 -4.99 -14.26 -13.07
N ILE A 140 -4.36 -13.66 -12.05
CA ILE A 140 -5.02 -12.69 -11.15
C ILE A 140 -5.50 -11.48 -11.96
N ASP A 141 -4.68 -10.95 -12.84
CA ASP A 141 -4.99 -9.74 -13.62
C ASP A 141 -6.09 -9.94 -14.68
N LYS A 142 -6.49 -11.20 -14.92
CA LYS A 142 -7.61 -11.54 -15.82
C LYS A 142 -8.97 -11.60 -15.10
N ILE A 143 -8.99 -11.60 -13.78
CA ILE A 143 -10.21 -11.58 -12.99
C ILE A 143 -10.79 -10.16 -13.03
#